data_5e8defdf726572f0b8d6e1ebe0fc802c
#
_entry.id   5e8defdf726572f0b8d6e1ebe0fc802c
#
_cell.length_a   1.000
_cell.length_b   1.000
_cell.length_c   1.000
_cell.angle_alpha   90.00
_cell.angle_beta   90.00
_cell.angle_gamma   90.00
#
_symmetry.space_group_name_H-M   'P 1'
#
loop_
_entity.id
_entity.type
_entity.pdbx_description
1 polymer ?
#
loop_
_entity_poly.entity_id
_entity_poly.type
_entity_poly.pdbx_seq_one_letter_code
_entity_poly.pdbx_strand_id
1 'polypeptide(L)'
;MRRIKASNSDAVLVIAEKSDIHADAVIYYLEKKGVTVFRLDLPQTEGWKDSPSVEWTPGIEDEDAMLQWKGRCIIASSIRSVYCRDLDFPKCPEEAQIEEHLRYAEIRASIIGYLRLLQDRYWVNNPWYDEMADNKPYQVACAAKIGMHVPRTLVTDDPDRLREFYRECEGRIIIKQLSEISLIDDQEINPASSLDDPMVYGFYTEKVLPKHLSEIESIRGTPCLFQEEIRKDADIRVTVIGNQIVGHRIDSQIKENSQTDFRKELSLPISSYEFPDQEKNKLLQLLRYWGLEFAACDYVLCPEGKLIFIEANVEGNWLWLEDGEESPISEAIANMLLSHPSSIR
;
A
#
# COMPACT_ATOMS: atom_id res chain seq x y z
N MET A 1 29.95 15.44 11.31
CA MET A 1 29.21 14.49 10.44
C MET A 1 29.52 13.07 10.91
N ARG A 2 28.55 12.33 11.44
CA ARG A 2 28.74 10.90 11.76
C ARG A 2 28.58 10.09 10.47
N ARG A 3 29.70 9.68 9.86
CA ARG A 3 29.65 8.64 8.82
C ARG A 3 29.23 7.35 9.48
N ILE A 4 28.08 6.82 9.10
CA ILE A 4 27.73 5.44 9.39
C ILE A 4 28.58 4.61 8.42
N LYS A 5 29.85 4.35 8.80
CA LYS A 5 30.60 3.26 8.22
C LYS A 5 30.08 1.99 8.91
N ALA A 6 29.01 1.42 8.40
CA ALA A 6 28.77 0.02 8.63
C ALA A 6 29.92 -0.72 8.00
N SER A 7 30.73 -1.37 8.78
CA SER A 7 31.92 -2.11 8.30
C SER A 7 31.55 -3.41 7.58
N ASN A 8 30.28 -3.63 7.28
CA ASN A 8 29.71 -4.72 6.48
C ASN A 8 28.35 -4.27 5.95
N SER A 9 27.92 -4.79 4.83
CA SER A 9 26.65 -4.56 4.14
C SER A 9 25.43 -5.05 4.95
N ASP A 10 25.11 -4.38 6.07
CA ASP A 10 24.10 -4.85 7.03
C ASP A 10 23.06 -3.79 7.43
N ALA A 11 23.03 -2.64 6.74
CA ALA A 11 22.05 -1.62 7.03
C ALA A 11 20.73 -1.88 6.27
N VAL A 12 19.62 -1.51 6.89
CA VAL A 12 18.31 -1.45 6.24
C VAL A 12 17.98 0.01 5.97
N LEU A 13 17.69 0.34 4.71
CA LEU A 13 17.10 1.62 4.32
C LEU A 13 15.58 1.52 4.47
N VAL A 14 14.99 2.41 5.27
CA VAL A 14 13.54 2.53 5.42
C VAL A 14 13.09 3.83 4.76
N ILE A 15 12.16 3.74 3.83
CA ILE A 15 11.55 4.88 3.14
C ILE A 15 10.08 4.90 3.55
N ALA A 16 9.68 5.97 4.24
CA ALA A 16 8.33 6.09 4.76
C ALA A 16 8.01 7.56 5.05
N GLU A 17 6.75 7.89 5.21
CA GLU A 17 6.35 9.16 5.80
C GLU A 17 6.83 9.25 7.25
N LYS A 18 7.10 10.48 7.73
CA LYS A 18 7.59 10.72 9.09
C LYS A 18 6.63 10.20 10.18
N SER A 19 5.33 10.26 9.91
CA SER A 19 4.25 9.83 10.82
C SER A 19 3.85 8.36 10.67
N ASP A 20 4.49 7.60 9.77
CA ASP A 20 4.14 6.18 9.55
C ASP A 20 4.51 5.31 10.76
N ILE A 21 3.49 4.99 11.56
CA ILE A 21 3.60 4.12 12.74
C ILE A 21 3.92 2.66 12.38
N HIS A 22 3.56 2.21 11.18
CA HIS A 22 3.88 0.86 10.68
C HIS A 22 5.38 0.73 10.41
N ALA A 23 5.98 1.78 9.81
CA ALA A 23 7.43 1.85 9.66
C ALA A 23 8.14 1.84 11.01
N ASP A 24 7.63 2.60 12.00
CA ASP A 24 8.19 2.64 13.36
C ASP A 24 8.18 1.27 14.03
N ALA A 25 7.08 0.52 13.88
CA ALA A 25 6.95 -0.83 14.43
C ALA A 25 7.99 -1.79 13.84
N VAL A 26 8.22 -1.75 12.51
CA VAL A 26 9.25 -2.57 11.86
C VAL A 26 10.66 -2.13 12.29
N ILE A 27 10.92 -0.83 12.35
CA ILE A 27 12.21 -0.27 12.83
C ILE A 27 12.52 -0.76 14.25
N TYR A 28 11.54 -0.74 15.15
CA TYR A 28 11.70 -1.25 16.51
C TYR A 28 12.26 -2.68 16.54
N TYR A 29 11.71 -3.59 15.72
CA TYR A 29 12.17 -4.98 15.65
C TYR A 29 13.54 -5.10 15.00
N LEU A 30 13.86 -4.30 13.98
CA LEU A 30 15.18 -4.25 13.37
C LEU A 30 16.25 -3.80 14.38
N GLU A 31 15.99 -2.72 15.12
CA GLU A 31 16.89 -2.19 16.15
C GLU A 31 17.06 -3.17 17.33
N LYS A 32 15.98 -3.83 17.76
CA LYS A 32 16.03 -4.88 18.78
C LYS A 32 16.93 -6.05 18.37
N LYS A 33 17.08 -6.31 17.07
CA LYS A 33 17.98 -7.32 16.49
C LYS A 33 19.41 -6.77 16.24
N GLY A 34 19.69 -5.52 16.63
CA GLY A 34 21.00 -4.88 16.50
C GLY A 34 21.33 -4.41 15.08
N VAL A 35 20.32 -4.27 14.22
CA VAL A 35 20.48 -3.84 12.83
C VAL A 35 20.60 -2.32 12.73
N THR A 36 21.50 -1.84 11.90
CA THR A 36 21.59 -0.41 11.59
C THR A 36 20.45 -0.02 10.65
N VAL A 37 19.61 0.91 11.09
CA VAL A 37 18.51 1.45 10.27
C VAL A 37 18.85 2.88 9.84
N PHE A 38 18.67 3.13 8.55
CA PHE A 38 18.67 4.48 7.99
C PHE A 38 17.26 4.79 7.52
N ARG A 39 16.55 5.66 8.27
CA ARG A 39 15.22 6.12 7.88
C ARG A 39 15.34 7.37 7.01
N LEU A 40 14.74 7.31 5.84
CA LEU A 40 14.53 8.41 4.92
C LEU A 40 13.05 8.82 4.99
N ASP A 41 12.76 9.89 5.71
CA ASP A 41 11.43 10.48 5.72
C ASP A 41 11.31 11.41 4.51
N LEU A 42 10.48 11.07 3.54
CA LEU A 42 10.19 11.98 2.44
C LEU A 42 9.16 13.01 2.93
N PRO A 43 9.45 14.31 2.86
CA PRO A 43 8.53 15.33 3.34
C PRO A 43 7.34 15.45 2.40
N GLN A 44 6.12 15.37 2.92
CA GLN A 44 4.92 15.53 2.10
C GLN A 44 4.46 16.99 1.94
N THR A 45 4.72 17.87 2.91
CA THR A 45 4.04 19.18 2.97
C THR A 45 4.90 20.42 3.17
N GLU A 46 6.15 20.35 3.66
CA GLU A 46 6.89 21.56 4.09
C GLU A 46 7.98 22.04 3.11
N GLY A 47 7.94 21.58 1.88
CA GLY A 47 8.97 21.94 0.91
C GLY A 47 10.35 21.35 1.25
N TRP A 48 11.27 21.43 0.31
CA TRP A 48 12.59 20.80 0.38
C TRP A 48 13.64 21.62 1.16
N LYS A 49 13.28 22.36 2.21
CA LYS A 49 14.25 23.14 2.98
C LYS A 49 15.35 22.30 3.60
N ASP A 50 14.99 21.09 4.04
CA ASP A 50 15.90 20.10 4.58
C ASP A 50 15.90 18.84 3.71
N SER A 51 16.19 18.99 2.41
CA SER A 51 16.16 17.88 1.45
C SER A 51 17.26 16.88 1.70
N PRO A 52 17.01 15.58 1.41
CA PRO A 52 18.09 14.63 1.27
C PRO A 52 19.02 15.05 0.12
N SER A 53 20.31 14.77 0.27
CA SER A 53 21.29 15.00 -0.79
C SER A 53 21.96 13.68 -1.18
N VAL A 54 22.27 13.55 -2.45
CA VAL A 54 22.95 12.39 -3.02
C VAL A 54 24.27 12.83 -3.62
N GLU A 55 25.33 12.08 -3.36
CA GLU A 55 26.65 12.29 -3.92
C GLU A 55 27.17 10.98 -4.50
N TRP A 56 27.48 10.96 -5.79
CA TRP A 56 28.15 9.87 -6.46
C TRP A 56 28.85 10.33 -7.75
N THR A 57 29.85 9.56 -8.19
CA THR A 57 30.53 9.77 -9.47
C THR A 57 30.28 8.57 -10.39
N PRO A 58 29.25 8.63 -11.27
CA PRO A 58 28.94 7.50 -12.15
C PRO A 58 30.11 7.11 -13.06
N GLY A 59 30.39 5.79 -13.12
CA GLY A 59 31.42 5.24 -14.00
C GLY A 59 32.79 5.16 -13.38
N ILE A 60 33.01 5.55 -12.15
CA ILE A 60 34.23 5.32 -11.38
C ILE A 60 34.04 4.07 -10.51
N GLU A 61 34.81 3.02 -10.79
CA GLU A 61 34.88 1.83 -9.93
C GLU A 61 35.35 2.25 -8.55
N ASP A 62 35.02 1.86 -7.47
CA ASP A 62 35.42 2.21 -6.09
C ASP A 62 34.78 3.50 -5.49
N GLU A 63 34.09 4.33 -6.25
CA GLU A 63 33.30 5.41 -5.68
C GLU A 63 31.86 4.94 -5.42
N ASP A 64 31.54 4.83 -4.13
CA ASP A 64 30.21 4.41 -3.69
C ASP A 64 29.26 5.61 -3.60
N ALA A 65 28.01 5.43 -4.05
CA ALA A 65 27.00 6.45 -3.93
C ALA A 65 26.61 6.67 -2.47
N MET A 66 26.48 7.92 -2.06
CA MET A 66 26.15 8.31 -0.69
C MET A 66 24.86 9.11 -0.65
N LEU A 67 23.94 8.71 0.23
CA LEU A 67 22.74 9.45 0.59
C LEU A 67 22.95 10.12 1.95
N GLN A 68 22.66 11.42 2.04
CA GLN A 68 22.74 12.21 3.28
C GLN A 68 21.37 12.72 3.66
N TRP A 69 21.00 12.54 4.91
CA TRP A 69 19.72 13.01 5.47
C TRP A 69 19.84 13.32 6.96
N LYS A 70 19.37 14.51 7.40
CA LYS A 70 19.35 14.94 8.81
C LYS A 70 20.70 14.71 9.53
N GLY A 71 21.81 15.08 8.91
CA GLY A 71 23.16 14.94 9.47
C GLY A 71 23.72 13.52 9.54
N ARG A 72 23.00 12.53 9.05
CA ARG A 72 23.44 11.14 8.87
C ARG A 72 23.77 10.90 7.40
N CYS A 73 24.61 9.92 7.10
CA CYS A 73 24.86 9.47 5.73
C CYS A 73 24.92 7.95 5.67
N ILE A 74 24.51 7.40 4.54
CA ILE A 74 24.60 5.98 4.21
C ILE A 74 25.11 5.80 2.80
N ILE A 75 26.01 4.82 2.61
CA ILE A 75 26.53 4.45 1.29
C ILE A 75 25.77 3.27 0.72
N ALA A 76 25.58 3.24 -0.60
CA ALA A 76 24.77 2.23 -1.28
C ALA A 76 25.25 0.79 -1.02
N SER A 77 26.57 0.56 -0.99
CA SER A 77 27.16 -0.76 -0.72
C SER A 77 26.86 -1.29 0.70
N SER A 78 26.59 -0.41 1.66
CA SER A 78 26.26 -0.81 3.04
C SER A 78 24.79 -1.25 3.22
N ILE A 79 23.94 -1.02 2.23
CA ILE A 79 22.52 -1.37 2.29
C ILE A 79 22.31 -2.81 1.86
N ARG A 80 21.74 -3.63 2.74
CA ARG A 80 21.35 -5.02 2.44
C ARG A 80 19.95 -5.13 1.85
N SER A 81 19.01 -4.38 2.41
CA SER A 81 17.61 -4.39 2.00
C SER A 81 16.98 -3.02 2.16
N VAL A 82 15.89 -2.82 1.42
CA VAL A 82 15.10 -1.59 1.45
C VAL A 82 13.67 -1.94 1.88
N TYR A 83 13.18 -1.24 2.88
CA TYR A 83 11.79 -1.26 3.28
C TYR A 83 11.14 0.04 2.80
N CYS A 84 10.33 -0.05 1.76
CA CYS A 84 9.63 1.08 1.18
C CYS A 84 8.15 0.96 1.51
N ARG A 85 7.65 1.93 2.29
CA ARG A 85 6.23 2.03 2.63
C ARG A 85 5.51 2.98 1.68
N ASP A 86 6.21 4.03 1.30
CA ASP A 86 5.68 5.06 0.43
C ASP A 86 6.85 5.78 -0.24
N LEU A 87 6.80 5.92 -1.55
CA LEU A 87 7.74 6.70 -2.34
C LEU A 87 7.04 7.90 -2.97
N ASP A 88 6.24 8.60 -2.18
CA ASP A 88 5.63 9.85 -2.64
C ASP A 88 6.60 11.02 -2.44
N PHE A 89 6.71 11.84 -3.46
CA PHE A 89 7.50 13.06 -3.44
C PHE A 89 6.57 14.25 -3.34
N PRO A 90 6.90 15.24 -2.49
CA PRO A 90 6.08 16.44 -2.38
C PRO A 90 5.95 17.13 -3.73
N LYS A 91 4.74 17.59 -4.02
CA LYS A 91 4.47 18.38 -5.22
C LYS A 91 5.00 19.80 -5.01
N CYS A 92 5.63 20.36 -6.03
CA CYS A 92 5.99 21.78 -6.01
C CYS A 92 4.70 22.61 -6.02
N PRO A 93 4.55 23.62 -5.16
CA PRO A 93 3.40 24.52 -5.22
C PRO A 93 3.23 25.12 -6.61
N GLU A 94 2.00 25.25 -7.09
CA GLU A 94 1.74 25.77 -8.45
C GLU A 94 2.21 27.20 -8.64
N GLU A 95 2.12 28.03 -7.58
CA GLU A 95 2.57 29.42 -7.59
C GLU A 95 4.08 29.58 -7.38
N ALA A 96 4.84 28.49 -7.22
CA ALA A 96 6.28 28.56 -7.00
C ALA A 96 7.02 29.14 -8.20
N GLN A 97 8.15 29.81 -7.95
CA GLN A 97 9.01 30.34 -9.02
C GLN A 97 9.68 29.17 -9.79
N ILE A 98 10.10 29.45 -11.02
CA ILE A 98 10.70 28.44 -11.91
C ILE A 98 11.93 27.76 -11.29
N GLU A 99 12.73 28.49 -10.52
CA GLU A 99 13.90 27.97 -9.81
C GLU A 99 13.51 26.94 -8.75
N GLU A 100 12.35 27.11 -8.14
CA GLU A 100 11.84 26.17 -7.14
C GLU A 100 11.32 24.90 -7.80
N HIS A 101 10.57 25.01 -8.88
CA HIS A 101 10.18 23.86 -9.71
C HIS A 101 11.38 23.05 -10.18
N LEU A 102 12.45 23.72 -10.65
CA LEU A 102 13.68 23.06 -11.05
C LEU A 102 14.33 22.33 -9.86
N ARG A 103 14.41 22.96 -8.68
CA ARG A 103 14.95 22.35 -7.47
C ARG A 103 14.21 21.05 -7.10
N TYR A 104 12.88 21.07 -7.09
CA TYR A 104 12.07 19.89 -6.81
C TYR A 104 12.37 18.75 -7.81
N ALA A 105 12.45 19.07 -9.10
CA ALA A 105 12.73 18.09 -10.14
C ALA A 105 14.12 17.46 -9.96
N GLU A 106 15.16 18.28 -9.71
CA GLU A 106 16.54 17.81 -9.55
C GLU A 106 16.72 16.95 -8.28
N ILE A 107 16.12 17.35 -7.16
CA ILE A 107 16.17 16.56 -5.91
C ILE A 107 15.49 15.22 -6.12
N ARG A 108 14.27 15.23 -6.68
CA ARG A 108 13.53 14.00 -6.98
C ARG A 108 14.34 13.08 -7.91
N ALA A 109 14.89 13.62 -8.98
CA ALA A 109 15.69 12.86 -9.95
C ALA A 109 16.94 12.24 -9.29
N SER A 110 17.64 12.98 -8.42
CA SER A 110 18.83 12.50 -7.73
C SER A 110 18.51 11.36 -6.76
N ILE A 111 17.42 11.47 -5.98
CA ILE A 111 16.97 10.42 -5.05
C ILE A 111 16.55 9.17 -5.81
N ILE A 112 15.73 9.32 -6.87
CA ILE A 112 15.33 8.19 -7.72
C ILE A 112 16.56 7.51 -8.33
N GLY A 113 17.53 8.29 -8.80
CA GLY A 113 18.79 7.77 -9.33
C GLY A 113 19.55 6.90 -8.31
N TYR A 114 19.67 7.41 -7.06
CA TYR A 114 20.29 6.65 -5.98
C TYR A 114 19.53 5.36 -5.66
N LEU A 115 18.20 5.43 -5.54
CA LEU A 115 17.38 4.26 -5.25
C LEU A 115 17.46 3.20 -6.35
N ARG A 116 17.61 3.62 -7.61
CA ARG A 116 17.82 2.68 -8.73
C ARG A 116 19.16 1.96 -8.68
N LEU A 117 20.19 2.49 -8.02
CA LEU A 117 21.42 1.75 -7.75
C LEU A 117 21.22 0.57 -6.80
N LEU A 118 20.12 0.59 -6.05
CA LEU A 118 19.76 -0.46 -5.09
C LEU A 118 18.83 -1.54 -5.70
N GLN A 119 18.64 -1.59 -7.02
CA GLN A 119 17.72 -2.55 -7.66
C GLN A 119 18.09 -4.02 -7.37
N ASP A 120 19.37 -4.32 -7.18
CA ASP A 120 19.87 -5.66 -6.84
C ASP A 120 19.69 -6.01 -5.37
N ARG A 121 19.21 -5.08 -4.54
CA ARG A 121 18.92 -5.31 -3.12
C ARG A 121 17.55 -5.94 -2.96
N TYR A 122 17.33 -6.51 -1.80
CA TYR A 122 16.01 -7.03 -1.45
C TYR A 122 15.09 -5.89 -1.04
N TRP A 123 13.94 -5.78 -1.69
CA TRP A 123 12.96 -4.73 -1.45
C TRP A 123 11.65 -5.29 -0.88
N VAL A 124 11.08 -4.57 0.06
CA VAL A 124 9.73 -4.80 0.59
C VAL A 124 8.96 -3.47 0.65
N ASN A 125 8.13 -3.11 -0.29
CA ASN A 125 8.12 -3.59 -1.66
C ASN A 125 9.04 -2.73 -2.54
N ASN A 126 9.19 -3.16 -3.79
CA ASN A 126 9.83 -2.31 -4.79
C ASN A 126 8.78 -1.35 -5.37
N PRO A 127 8.90 -0.02 -5.19
CA PRO A 127 7.84 0.94 -5.52
C PRO A 127 7.47 0.96 -7.01
N TRP A 128 8.38 0.56 -7.89
CA TRP A 128 8.06 0.47 -9.34
C TRP A 128 7.20 -0.74 -9.68
N TYR A 129 7.12 -1.75 -8.82
CA TYR A 129 6.21 -2.89 -8.97
C TYR A 129 4.88 -2.60 -8.27
N ASP A 130 4.89 -1.83 -7.18
CA ASP A 130 3.69 -1.39 -6.47
C ASP A 130 2.77 -0.59 -7.39
N GLU A 131 3.29 0.41 -8.11
CA GLU A 131 2.53 1.23 -9.06
C GLU A 131 1.81 0.38 -10.12
N MET A 132 2.47 -0.70 -10.60
CA MET A 132 1.85 -1.62 -11.56
C MET A 132 0.74 -2.46 -10.92
N ALA A 133 0.91 -2.88 -9.68
CA ALA A 133 -0.04 -3.73 -8.97
C ALA A 133 -1.20 -2.93 -8.36
N ASP A 134 -1.03 -1.64 -8.08
CA ASP A 134 -2.05 -0.79 -7.45
C ASP A 134 -3.10 -0.28 -8.45
N ASN A 135 -3.80 -1.24 -9.10
CA ASN A 135 -4.91 -0.96 -9.99
C ASN A 135 -6.01 -2.01 -9.82
N LYS A 136 -7.11 -1.64 -9.18
CA LYS A 136 -8.19 -2.56 -8.82
C LYS A 136 -8.71 -3.42 -9.99
N PRO A 137 -9.08 -2.88 -11.16
CA PRO A 137 -9.50 -3.71 -12.31
C PRO A 137 -8.43 -4.68 -12.80
N TYR A 138 -7.17 -4.26 -12.82
CA TYR A 138 -6.04 -5.11 -13.20
C TYR A 138 -5.83 -6.24 -12.20
N GLN A 139 -5.93 -5.95 -10.88
CA GLN A 139 -5.84 -6.97 -9.84
C GLN A 139 -6.89 -8.06 -10.01
N VAL A 140 -8.15 -7.68 -10.23
CA VAL A 140 -9.27 -8.62 -10.48
C VAL A 140 -9.01 -9.46 -11.72
N ALA A 141 -8.53 -8.86 -12.81
CA ALA A 141 -8.22 -9.58 -14.05
C ALA A 141 -7.07 -10.59 -13.86
N CYS A 142 -6.01 -10.22 -13.12
CA CYS A 142 -4.89 -11.11 -12.82
C CYS A 142 -5.32 -12.26 -11.90
N ALA A 143 -6.07 -11.97 -10.85
CA ALA A 143 -6.59 -12.98 -9.91
C ALA A 143 -7.49 -14.01 -10.63
N ALA A 144 -8.37 -13.55 -11.52
CA ALA A 144 -9.21 -14.42 -12.33
C ALA A 144 -8.39 -15.35 -13.24
N LYS A 145 -7.31 -14.86 -13.87
CA LYS A 145 -6.42 -15.67 -14.72
C LYS A 145 -5.70 -16.78 -13.95
N ILE A 146 -5.42 -16.56 -12.68
CA ILE A 146 -4.80 -17.54 -11.78
C ILE A 146 -5.84 -18.55 -11.25
N GLY A 147 -7.12 -18.34 -11.52
CA GLY A 147 -8.21 -19.20 -11.06
C GLY A 147 -8.68 -18.90 -9.65
N MET A 148 -8.47 -17.68 -9.17
CA MET A 148 -9.12 -17.17 -7.96
C MET A 148 -10.58 -16.82 -8.25
N HIS A 149 -11.44 -16.92 -7.24
CA HIS A 149 -12.79 -16.40 -7.37
C HIS A 149 -12.78 -14.90 -7.18
N VAL A 150 -13.38 -14.18 -8.11
CA VAL A 150 -13.49 -12.73 -8.09
C VAL A 150 -14.94 -12.32 -8.36
N PRO A 151 -15.39 -11.12 -7.93
CA PRO A 151 -16.71 -10.62 -8.29
C PRO A 151 -16.78 -10.28 -9.79
N ARG A 152 -17.96 -10.40 -10.38
CA ARG A 152 -18.20 -9.81 -11.71
C ARG A 152 -17.92 -8.31 -11.61
N THR A 153 -17.12 -7.80 -12.54
CA THR A 153 -16.60 -6.43 -12.48
C THR A 153 -16.82 -5.74 -13.81
N LEU A 154 -17.25 -4.49 -13.78
CA LEU A 154 -17.44 -3.61 -14.93
C LEU A 154 -16.79 -2.27 -14.65
N VAL A 155 -15.99 -1.78 -15.59
CA VAL A 155 -15.53 -0.38 -15.64
C VAL A 155 -16.18 0.26 -16.84
N THR A 156 -16.97 1.31 -16.62
CA THR A 156 -17.69 1.98 -17.71
C THR A 156 -18.09 3.40 -17.36
N ASP A 157 -18.21 4.23 -18.37
CA ASP A 157 -18.89 5.53 -18.38
C ASP A 157 -20.15 5.52 -19.26
N ASP A 158 -20.54 4.31 -19.75
CA ASP A 158 -21.74 4.12 -20.58
C ASP A 158 -22.93 3.70 -19.72
N PRO A 159 -23.98 4.56 -19.60
CA PRO A 159 -25.19 4.27 -18.86
C PRO A 159 -25.94 3.03 -19.34
N ASP A 160 -25.95 2.74 -20.65
CA ASP A 160 -26.68 1.59 -21.16
C ASP A 160 -25.97 0.29 -20.77
N ARG A 161 -24.63 0.28 -20.83
CA ARG A 161 -23.84 -0.87 -20.36
C ARG A 161 -24.01 -1.08 -18.85
N LEU A 162 -24.10 -0.01 -18.05
CA LEU A 162 -24.36 -0.12 -16.62
C LEU A 162 -25.77 -0.68 -16.34
N ARG A 163 -26.81 -0.26 -17.13
CA ARG A 163 -28.17 -0.84 -17.01
C ARG A 163 -28.20 -2.34 -17.32
N GLU A 164 -27.42 -2.78 -18.29
CA GLU A 164 -27.25 -4.21 -18.61
C GLU A 164 -26.60 -4.95 -17.47
N PHE A 165 -25.49 -4.46 -16.95
CA PHE A 165 -24.76 -5.06 -15.84
C PHE A 165 -25.61 -5.14 -14.56
N TYR A 166 -26.37 -4.09 -14.27
CA TYR A 166 -27.35 -4.08 -13.15
C TYR A 166 -28.36 -5.22 -13.29
N ARG A 167 -28.89 -5.45 -14.50
CA ARG A 167 -29.80 -6.57 -14.77
C ARG A 167 -29.11 -7.93 -14.68
N GLU A 168 -27.91 -8.06 -15.23
CA GLU A 168 -27.09 -9.27 -15.16
C GLU A 168 -26.77 -9.70 -13.72
N CYS A 169 -26.62 -8.72 -12.82
CA CYS A 169 -26.39 -8.92 -11.38
C CYS A 169 -27.66 -8.91 -10.53
N GLU A 170 -28.85 -9.03 -11.16
CA GLU A 170 -30.16 -9.05 -10.46
C GLU A 170 -30.39 -7.84 -9.54
N GLY A 171 -29.89 -6.67 -9.93
CA GLY A 171 -30.00 -5.43 -9.19
C GLY A 171 -29.07 -5.31 -7.97
N ARG A 172 -28.13 -6.25 -7.80
CA ARG A 172 -27.19 -6.29 -6.70
C ARG A 172 -25.79 -5.93 -7.18
N ILE A 173 -25.48 -4.65 -7.20
CA ILE A 173 -24.17 -4.13 -7.53
C ILE A 173 -23.73 -3.05 -6.55
N ILE A 174 -22.43 -2.88 -6.44
CA ILE A 174 -21.77 -1.84 -5.67
C ILE A 174 -20.92 -0.97 -6.60
N ILE A 175 -20.68 0.27 -6.19
CA ILE A 175 -19.73 1.18 -6.82
C ILE A 175 -18.53 1.37 -5.90
N LYS A 176 -17.33 1.42 -6.51
CA LYS A 176 -16.05 1.67 -5.84
C LYS A 176 -15.27 2.74 -6.60
N GLN A 177 -14.34 3.39 -5.92
CA GLN A 177 -13.34 4.24 -6.58
C GLN A 177 -12.37 3.41 -7.41
N LEU A 178 -12.00 3.94 -8.58
CA LEU A 178 -10.91 3.43 -9.41
C LEU A 178 -9.54 3.85 -8.89
N SER A 179 -9.43 5.08 -8.40
CA SER A 179 -8.21 5.69 -7.88
C SER A 179 -8.40 6.13 -6.44
N GLU A 180 -7.33 6.17 -5.67
CA GLU A 180 -7.34 6.83 -4.38
C GLU A 180 -7.14 8.33 -4.60
N ILE A 181 -8.15 9.11 -4.24
CA ILE A 181 -8.07 10.57 -4.27
C ILE A 181 -8.00 11.04 -2.83
N SER A 182 -6.87 11.60 -2.43
CA SER A 182 -6.75 12.38 -1.22
C SER A 182 -7.25 13.80 -1.53
N LEU A 183 -8.50 14.10 -1.22
CA LEU A 183 -9.01 15.47 -1.23
C LEU A 183 -8.56 16.12 0.08
N ILE A 184 -7.51 16.91 0.03
CA ILE A 184 -7.19 17.85 1.10
C ILE A 184 -8.13 19.03 0.88
N ASP A 185 -9.23 19.08 1.63
CA ASP A 185 -10.06 20.27 1.68
C ASP A 185 -9.49 21.19 2.77
N ASP A 186 -8.81 22.27 2.35
CA ASP A 186 -8.30 23.31 3.24
C ASP A 186 -9.41 24.16 3.87
N GLN A 187 -10.68 23.89 3.58
CA GLN A 187 -11.82 24.63 4.08
C GLN A 187 -12.75 23.75 4.90
N GLU A 188 -12.73 23.97 6.21
CA GLU A 188 -13.61 23.39 7.24
C GLU A 188 -13.24 21.99 7.77
N ILE A 189 -12.14 21.93 8.51
CA ILE A 189 -11.95 20.85 9.48
C ILE A 189 -13.05 20.95 10.52
N ASN A 190 -13.97 19.97 10.52
CA ASN A 190 -14.95 19.81 11.58
C ASN A 190 -14.21 19.43 12.88
N PRO A 191 -14.22 20.27 13.93
CA PRO A 191 -13.45 20.02 15.16
C PRO A 191 -13.94 18.83 15.99
N ALA A 192 -14.89 18.04 15.49
CA ALA A 192 -15.37 16.83 16.15
C ALA A 192 -14.59 15.56 15.75
N SER A 193 -13.72 15.59 14.77
CA SER A 193 -12.76 14.51 14.48
C SER A 193 -11.44 14.79 15.21
N SER A 194 -11.43 14.52 16.52
CA SER A 194 -10.20 14.43 17.28
C SER A 194 -9.47 13.17 16.88
N LEU A 195 -8.18 13.31 16.64
CA LEU A 195 -7.10 12.32 16.55
C LEU A 195 -6.52 12.20 15.12
N ASP A 196 -5.50 13.01 14.89
CA ASP A 196 -4.27 12.72 14.12
C ASP A 196 -4.36 12.07 12.73
N ASP A 197 -5.52 12.15 12.04
CA ASP A 197 -5.60 11.70 10.66
C ASP A 197 -6.12 12.85 9.78
N PRO A 198 -5.37 13.32 8.76
CA PRO A 198 -5.94 14.17 7.73
C PRO A 198 -7.11 13.40 7.13
N MET A 199 -8.33 13.95 7.14
CA MET A 199 -9.50 13.32 6.56
C MET A 199 -9.23 13.05 5.08
N VAL A 200 -8.70 11.88 4.80
CA VAL A 200 -8.78 11.30 3.47
C VAL A 200 -10.26 11.05 3.24
N TYR A 201 -10.89 11.83 2.38
CA TYR A 201 -12.23 11.51 1.88
C TYR A 201 -12.12 10.23 1.03
N GLY A 202 -11.94 9.10 1.70
CA GLY A 202 -12.07 7.81 1.08
C GLY A 202 -13.54 7.59 0.75
N PHE A 203 -13.87 7.50 -0.53
CA PHE A 203 -15.20 7.04 -0.89
C PHE A 203 -15.31 5.57 -0.50
N TYR A 204 -16.18 5.29 0.45
CA TYR A 204 -16.50 3.92 0.83
C TYR A 204 -17.25 3.21 -0.32
N THR A 205 -17.17 1.90 -0.30
CA THR A 205 -18.01 1.08 -1.15
C THR A 205 -19.50 1.34 -0.88
N GLU A 206 -20.26 1.66 -1.92
CA GLU A 206 -21.68 1.98 -1.80
C GLU A 206 -22.53 1.08 -2.69
N LYS A 207 -23.76 0.76 -2.23
CA LYS A 207 -24.73 0.00 -3.03
C LYS A 207 -25.38 0.90 -4.08
N VAL A 208 -25.51 0.39 -5.30
CA VAL A 208 -26.30 1.05 -6.35
C VAL A 208 -27.76 0.63 -6.19
N LEU A 209 -28.57 1.54 -5.66
CA LEU A 209 -30.00 1.32 -5.42
C LEU A 209 -30.82 1.67 -6.67
N PRO A 210 -32.07 1.15 -6.81
CA PRO A 210 -32.94 1.50 -7.95
C PRO A 210 -33.13 3.00 -8.17
N LYS A 211 -33.16 3.80 -7.09
CA LYS A 211 -33.28 5.27 -7.19
C LYS A 211 -32.09 5.92 -7.93
N HIS A 212 -30.89 5.34 -7.83
CA HIS A 212 -29.69 5.87 -8.51
C HIS A 212 -29.74 5.68 -10.03
N LEU A 213 -30.57 4.75 -10.52
CA LEU A 213 -30.74 4.53 -11.96
C LEU A 213 -31.42 5.71 -12.67
N SER A 214 -32.13 6.59 -11.94
CA SER A 214 -32.68 7.82 -12.51
C SER A 214 -31.60 8.85 -12.85
N GLU A 215 -30.43 8.77 -12.20
CA GLU A 215 -29.29 9.66 -12.37
C GLU A 215 -28.15 8.99 -13.13
N ILE A 216 -28.38 7.84 -13.75
CA ILE A 216 -27.36 7.00 -14.37
C ILE A 216 -26.59 7.73 -15.50
N GLU A 217 -27.20 8.73 -16.14
CA GLU A 217 -26.56 9.54 -17.17
C GLU A 217 -25.39 10.38 -16.63
N SER A 218 -25.29 10.57 -15.32
CA SER A 218 -24.22 11.32 -14.66
C SER A 218 -22.85 10.65 -14.80
N ILE A 219 -22.77 9.35 -15.13
CA ILE A 219 -21.49 8.65 -15.32
C ILE A 219 -20.82 8.97 -16.66
N ARG A 220 -21.51 9.62 -17.61
CA ARG A 220 -20.93 9.91 -18.92
C ARG A 220 -19.66 10.76 -18.82
N GLY A 221 -18.59 10.26 -19.44
CA GLY A 221 -17.27 10.91 -19.43
C GLY A 221 -16.46 10.70 -18.16
N THR A 222 -16.99 9.92 -17.18
CA THR A 222 -16.27 9.56 -15.94
C THR A 222 -16.38 8.06 -15.71
N PRO A 223 -15.38 7.26 -16.14
CA PRO A 223 -15.40 5.83 -15.90
C PRO A 223 -15.50 5.50 -14.40
N CYS A 224 -16.44 4.62 -14.05
CA CYS A 224 -16.67 4.15 -12.70
C CYS A 224 -16.46 2.64 -12.61
N LEU A 225 -16.05 2.16 -11.43
CA LEU A 225 -15.90 0.74 -11.14
C LEU A 225 -17.15 0.22 -10.44
N PHE A 226 -17.83 -0.71 -11.10
CA PHE A 226 -18.97 -1.44 -10.55
C PHE A 226 -18.61 -2.91 -10.35
N GLN A 227 -19.09 -3.48 -9.24
CA GLN A 227 -18.93 -4.89 -8.95
C GLN A 227 -20.25 -5.51 -8.51
N GLU A 228 -20.41 -6.82 -8.77
CA GLU A 228 -21.47 -7.60 -8.16
C GLU A 228 -21.38 -7.53 -6.64
N GLU A 229 -22.48 -7.24 -5.98
CA GLU A 229 -22.58 -7.30 -4.52
C GLU A 229 -22.56 -8.76 -4.07
N ILE A 230 -21.49 -9.19 -3.43
CA ILE A 230 -21.34 -10.54 -2.93
C ILE A 230 -22.02 -10.67 -1.58
N ARG A 231 -22.89 -11.69 -1.43
CA ARG A 231 -23.42 -12.05 -0.13
C ARG A 231 -22.30 -12.60 0.72
N LYS A 232 -22.06 -11.97 1.87
CA LYS A 232 -20.95 -12.32 2.75
C LYS A 232 -21.39 -12.68 4.16
N ASP A 233 -20.62 -13.57 4.79
CA ASP A 233 -20.69 -13.93 6.19
C ASP A 233 -19.68 -13.08 7.01
N ALA A 234 -18.52 -12.82 6.45
CA ALA A 234 -17.48 -11.99 7.03
C ALA A 234 -16.57 -11.40 5.95
N ASP A 235 -15.77 -10.41 6.32
CA ASP A 235 -14.58 -10.03 5.56
C ASP A 235 -13.36 -10.76 6.11
N ILE A 236 -12.43 -11.13 5.23
CA ILE A 236 -11.17 -11.76 5.61
C ILE A 236 -10.03 -10.86 5.15
N ARG A 237 -9.25 -10.38 6.10
CA ARG A 237 -8.00 -9.65 5.85
C ARG A 237 -6.84 -10.64 5.88
N VAL A 238 -6.06 -10.70 4.81
CA VAL A 238 -4.93 -11.62 4.66
C VAL A 238 -3.66 -10.81 4.45
N THR A 239 -2.76 -10.83 5.42
CA THR A 239 -1.46 -10.18 5.29
C THR A 239 -0.43 -11.20 4.80
N VAL A 240 0.18 -10.92 3.66
CA VAL A 240 1.24 -11.72 3.05
C VAL A 240 2.59 -11.08 3.37
N ILE A 241 3.55 -11.88 3.84
CA ILE A 241 4.90 -11.46 4.23
C ILE A 241 5.86 -12.51 3.65
N GLY A 242 6.36 -12.28 2.43
CA GLY A 242 7.10 -13.27 1.66
C GLY A 242 6.27 -14.54 1.40
N ASN A 243 6.63 -15.64 2.03
CA ASN A 243 5.88 -16.90 1.97
C ASN A 243 4.95 -17.15 3.17
N GLN A 244 4.96 -16.23 4.15
CA GLN A 244 4.07 -16.32 5.32
C GLN A 244 2.74 -15.64 5.02
N ILE A 245 1.68 -16.18 5.61
CA ILE A 245 0.33 -15.61 5.52
C ILE A 245 -0.26 -15.56 6.92
N VAL A 246 -0.78 -14.39 7.27
CA VAL A 246 -1.53 -14.16 8.50
C VAL A 246 -2.95 -13.75 8.12
N GLY A 247 -3.92 -14.56 8.50
CA GLY A 247 -5.34 -14.34 8.19
C GLY A 247 -6.12 -13.84 9.40
N HIS A 248 -6.99 -12.87 9.19
CA HIS A 248 -7.94 -12.37 10.18
C HIS A 248 -9.35 -12.36 9.61
N ARG A 249 -10.30 -12.82 10.41
CA ARG A 249 -11.74 -12.71 10.16
C ARG A 249 -12.26 -11.46 10.84
N ILE A 250 -13.01 -10.67 10.10
CA ILE A 250 -13.67 -9.45 10.56
C ILE A 250 -15.18 -9.69 10.47
N ASP A 251 -15.88 -9.69 11.61
CA ASP A 251 -17.31 -9.97 11.67
C ASP A 251 -18.14 -8.74 11.25
N SER A 252 -17.98 -8.32 10.00
CA SER A 252 -18.58 -7.12 9.43
C SER A 252 -20.11 -7.15 9.32
N GLN A 253 -20.72 -8.32 9.44
CA GLN A 253 -22.18 -8.48 9.26
C GLN A 253 -22.99 -8.21 10.52
N ILE A 254 -22.34 -8.01 11.68
CA ILE A 254 -23.02 -7.77 12.95
C ILE A 254 -23.60 -6.34 13.11
N LYS A 255 -23.08 -5.38 12.33
CA LYS A 255 -23.54 -3.98 12.34
C LYS A 255 -23.98 -3.55 10.94
N GLU A 256 -25.06 -2.81 10.84
CA GLU A 256 -25.68 -2.43 9.57
C GLU A 256 -24.73 -1.56 8.70
N ASN A 257 -24.01 -0.61 9.32
CA ASN A 257 -23.09 0.29 8.62
C ASN A 257 -21.84 -0.40 8.05
N SER A 258 -21.42 -1.53 8.62
CA SER A 258 -20.23 -2.27 8.18
C SER A 258 -20.52 -3.38 7.14
N GLN A 259 -21.80 -3.69 6.90
CA GLN A 259 -22.17 -4.81 6.03
C GLN A 259 -21.67 -4.68 4.59
N THR A 260 -21.58 -3.47 4.06
CA THR A 260 -21.05 -3.23 2.71
C THR A 260 -19.54 -3.00 2.74
N ASP A 261 -19.07 -2.18 3.68
CA ASP A 261 -17.65 -1.82 3.85
C ASP A 261 -17.32 -1.81 5.34
N PHE A 262 -16.46 -2.75 5.77
CA PHE A 262 -16.11 -2.92 7.19
C PHE A 262 -15.36 -1.73 7.78
N ARG A 263 -14.71 -0.92 6.95
CA ARG A 263 -13.95 0.28 7.36
C ARG A 263 -14.83 1.37 7.97
N LYS A 264 -16.15 1.32 7.74
CA LYS A 264 -17.12 2.25 8.35
C LYS A 264 -17.35 2.01 9.86
N GLU A 265 -16.78 0.93 10.40
CA GLU A 265 -16.95 0.56 11.81
C GLU A 265 -15.67 -0.03 12.39
N LEU A 266 -14.95 0.74 13.18
CA LEU A 266 -13.65 0.35 13.74
C LEU A 266 -13.71 -0.63 14.92
N SER A 267 -14.91 -0.83 15.52
CA SER A 267 -15.10 -1.66 16.71
C SER A 267 -15.63 -3.07 16.40
N LEU A 268 -15.35 -3.58 15.20
CA LEU A 268 -15.77 -4.93 14.82
C LEU A 268 -14.94 -5.99 15.51
N PRO A 269 -15.53 -7.14 15.89
CA PRO A 269 -14.75 -8.28 16.37
C PRO A 269 -13.81 -8.80 15.27
N ILE A 270 -12.57 -9.01 15.67
CA ILE A 270 -11.53 -9.58 14.82
C ILE A 270 -11.04 -10.87 15.48
N SER A 271 -10.84 -11.90 14.70
CA SER A 271 -10.31 -13.18 15.16
C SER A 271 -9.32 -13.75 14.15
N SER A 272 -8.44 -14.63 14.61
CA SER A 272 -7.52 -15.35 13.71
C SER A 272 -8.33 -16.20 12.71
N TYR A 273 -7.86 -16.27 11.47
CA TYR A 273 -8.46 -17.06 10.40
C TYR A 273 -7.42 -17.94 9.74
N GLU A 274 -7.66 -19.26 9.75
CA GLU A 274 -6.81 -20.21 9.03
C GLU A 274 -7.10 -20.13 7.52
N PHE A 275 -6.19 -19.52 6.78
CA PHE A 275 -6.36 -19.30 5.36
C PHE A 275 -6.07 -20.59 4.57
N PRO A 276 -7.00 -21.09 3.72
CA PRO A 276 -6.87 -22.38 3.08
C PRO A 276 -5.65 -22.48 2.17
N ASP A 277 -4.90 -23.60 2.21
CA ASP A 277 -3.66 -23.81 1.46
C ASP A 277 -3.83 -23.61 -0.06
N GLN A 278 -4.97 -24.03 -0.61
CA GLN A 278 -5.24 -23.84 -2.03
C GLN A 278 -5.31 -22.35 -2.41
N GLU A 279 -5.98 -21.54 -1.61
CA GLU A 279 -6.08 -20.09 -1.84
C GLU A 279 -4.76 -19.40 -1.52
N LYS A 280 -4.03 -19.86 -0.50
CA LYS A 280 -2.65 -19.42 -0.19
C LYS A 280 -1.74 -19.56 -1.40
N ASN A 281 -1.72 -20.72 -2.06
CA ASN A 281 -0.86 -20.96 -3.21
C ASN A 281 -1.19 -20.02 -4.38
N LYS A 282 -2.48 -19.78 -4.65
CA LYS A 282 -2.91 -18.82 -5.68
C LYS A 282 -2.51 -17.39 -5.34
N LEU A 283 -2.70 -16.98 -4.09
CA LEU A 283 -2.34 -15.65 -3.62
C LEU A 283 -0.83 -15.41 -3.72
N LEU A 284 -0.01 -16.34 -3.27
CA LEU A 284 1.44 -16.25 -3.42
C LEU A 284 1.88 -16.25 -4.89
N GLN A 285 1.19 -16.98 -5.78
CA GLN A 285 1.43 -16.92 -7.21
C GLN A 285 1.11 -15.53 -7.78
N LEU A 286 0.01 -14.91 -7.33
CA LEU A 286 -0.41 -13.57 -7.74
C LEU A 286 0.63 -12.51 -7.34
N LEU A 287 1.08 -12.51 -6.07
CA LEU A 287 2.08 -11.56 -5.60
C LEU A 287 3.42 -11.75 -6.31
N ARG A 288 3.87 -12.98 -6.54
CA ARG A 288 5.08 -13.25 -7.32
C ARG A 288 4.97 -12.76 -8.76
N TYR A 289 3.80 -12.88 -9.38
CA TYR A 289 3.55 -12.36 -10.72
C TYR A 289 3.71 -10.83 -10.77
N TRP A 290 3.34 -10.13 -9.68
CA TRP A 290 3.55 -8.68 -9.54
C TRP A 290 4.93 -8.30 -9.02
N GLY A 291 5.74 -9.24 -8.54
CA GLY A 291 7.04 -8.97 -7.92
C GLY A 291 6.95 -8.39 -6.52
N LEU A 292 5.87 -8.68 -5.79
CA LEU A 292 5.60 -8.17 -4.44
C LEU A 292 5.99 -9.17 -3.36
N GLU A 293 6.58 -8.67 -2.29
CA GLU A 293 6.93 -9.44 -1.09
C GLU A 293 5.93 -9.22 0.06
N PHE A 294 5.18 -8.12 0.00
CA PHE A 294 4.18 -7.77 1.00
C PHE A 294 2.90 -7.29 0.32
N ALA A 295 1.75 -7.70 0.86
CA ALA A 295 0.45 -7.09 0.58
C ALA A 295 -0.55 -7.43 1.67
N ALA A 296 -1.49 -6.54 1.92
CA ALA A 296 -2.66 -6.78 2.74
C ALA A 296 -3.88 -6.95 1.83
N CYS A 297 -4.34 -8.20 1.70
CA CYS A 297 -5.35 -8.60 0.75
C CYS A 297 -6.72 -8.74 1.40
N ASP A 298 -7.75 -8.26 0.72
CA ASP A 298 -9.13 -8.34 1.18
C ASP A 298 -9.90 -9.42 0.43
N TYR A 299 -10.59 -10.25 1.18
CA TYR A 299 -11.49 -11.29 0.70
C TYR A 299 -12.86 -11.15 1.35
N VAL A 300 -13.86 -11.62 0.66
CA VAL A 300 -15.18 -11.89 1.21
C VAL A 300 -15.33 -13.39 1.47
N LEU A 301 -15.72 -13.76 2.67
CA LEU A 301 -16.14 -15.12 2.99
C LEU A 301 -17.65 -15.24 2.79
N CYS A 302 -18.06 -16.06 1.83
CA CYS A 302 -19.47 -16.36 1.58
C CYS A 302 -20.04 -17.34 2.64
N PRO A 303 -21.37 -17.35 2.87
CA PRO A 303 -22.00 -18.27 3.82
C PRO A 303 -21.72 -19.76 3.54
N GLU A 304 -21.48 -20.13 2.30
CA GLU A 304 -21.10 -21.49 1.86
C GLU A 304 -19.61 -21.81 2.02
N GLY A 305 -18.84 -20.92 2.64
CA GLY A 305 -17.40 -21.08 2.90
C GLY A 305 -16.49 -20.72 1.73
N LYS A 306 -17.03 -20.16 0.64
CA LYS A 306 -16.24 -19.75 -0.52
C LYS A 306 -15.57 -18.40 -0.25
N LEU A 307 -14.27 -18.31 -0.59
CA LEU A 307 -13.51 -17.07 -0.55
C LEU A 307 -13.55 -16.36 -1.92
N ILE A 308 -13.86 -15.07 -1.91
CA ILE A 308 -13.85 -14.22 -3.10
C ILE A 308 -12.79 -13.15 -2.89
N PHE A 309 -11.78 -13.11 -3.75
CA PHE A 309 -10.74 -12.08 -3.73
C PHE A 309 -11.34 -10.73 -4.15
N ILE A 310 -11.04 -9.69 -3.40
CA ILE A 310 -11.55 -8.34 -3.63
C ILE A 310 -10.45 -7.41 -4.14
N GLU A 311 -9.36 -7.25 -3.38
CA GLU A 311 -8.25 -6.39 -3.71
C GLU A 311 -6.99 -6.75 -2.92
N ALA A 312 -5.84 -6.25 -3.35
CA ALA A 312 -4.58 -6.32 -2.63
C ALA A 312 -4.05 -4.90 -2.43
N ASN A 313 -3.90 -4.49 -1.17
CA ASN A 313 -3.29 -3.22 -0.81
C ASN A 313 -1.79 -3.44 -0.63
N VAL A 314 -1.00 -2.93 -1.57
CA VAL A 314 0.46 -3.13 -1.63
C VAL A 314 1.19 -2.44 -0.46
N GLU A 315 0.62 -1.37 0.06
CA GLU A 315 1.08 -0.61 1.22
C GLU A 315 0.16 -0.78 2.44
N GLY A 316 -0.63 -1.86 2.46
CA GLY A 316 -1.71 -2.05 3.42
C GLY A 316 -1.29 -1.96 4.89
N ASN A 317 -2.14 -1.34 5.69
CA ASN A 317 -1.96 -1.17 7.12
C ASN A 317 -2.34 -2.46 7.89
N TRP A 318 -1.61 -2.77 8.99
CA TRP A 318 -1.81 -4.00 9.77
C TRP A 318 -1.79 -3.83 11.29
N LEU A 319 -1.29 -2.70 11.85
CA LEU A 319 -1.17 -2.56 13.31
C LEU A 319 -2.51 -2.67 14.04
N TRP A 320 -3.61 -2.32 13.40
CA TRP A 320 -4.95 -2.48 13.94
C TRP A 320 -5.40 -3.96 14.07
N LEU A 321 -4.64 -4.90 13.48
CA LEU A 321 -4.84 -6.35 13.60
C LEU A 321 -3.96 -6.97 14.69
N GLU A 322 -3.03 -6.19 15.26
CA GLU A 322 -2.08 -6.64 16.26
C GLU A 322 -2.51 -6.11 17.64
N ASP A 323 -2.71 -7.02 18.59
CA ASP A 323 -3.10 -6.68 19.95
C ASP A 323 -1.87 -6.67 20.90
N GLY A 324 -1.71 -5.57 21.66
CA GLY A 324 -0.78 -5.48 22.78
C GLY A 324 0.69 -5.32 22.40
N GLU A 325 1.58 -5.94 23.21
CA GLU A 325 3.04 -5.80 23.07
C GLU A 325 3.64 -6.68 21.96
N GLU A 326 2.88 -7.64 21.44
CA GLU A 326 3.32 -8.56 20.39
C GLU A 326 2.81 -8.10 19.01
N SER A 327 3.75 -7.84 18.13
CA SER A 327 3.47 -7.44 16.74
C SER A 327 4.04 -8.46 15.75
N PRO A 328 3.40 -9.64 15.61
CA PRO A 328 3.94 -10.75 14.81
C PRO A 328 4.13 -10.40 13.33
N ILE A 329 3.28 -9.54 12.75
CA ILE A 329 3.41 -9.08 11.37
C ILE A 329 4.62 -8.16 11.23
N SER A 330 4.75 -7.17 12.13
CA SER A 330 5.88 -6.24 12.16
C SER A 330 7.21 -6.97 12.37
N GLU A 331 7.25 -7.96 13.27
CA GLU A 331 8.44 -8.79 13.46
C GLU A 331 8.76 -9.67 12.25
N ALA A 332 7.75 -10.25 11.60
CA ALA A 332 7.92 -11.06 10.40
C ALA A 332 8.49 -10.22 9.24
N ILE A 333 8.03 -8.97 9.05
CA ILE A 333 8.58 -8.04 8.06
C ILE A 333 10.06 -7.76 8.38
N ALA A 334 10.39 -7.45 9.63
CA ALA A 334 11.77 -7.24 10.04
C ALA A 334 12.66 -8.47 9.79
N ASN A 335 12.18 -9.68 10.10
CA ASN A 335 12.88 -10.92 9.81
C ASN A 335 13.08 -11.16 8.32
N MET A 336 12.07 -10.86 7.51
CA MET A 336 12.11 -10.99 6.05
C MET A 336 13.18 -10.07 5.44
N LEU A 337 13.27 -8.81 5.88
CA LEU A 337 14.32 -7.86 5.47
C LEU A 337 15.73 -8.35 5.79
N LEU A 338 15.89 -9.21 6.80
CA LEU A 338 17.17 -9.75 7.25
C LEU A 338 17.50 -11.13 6.64
N SER A 339 16.52 -11.84 6.12
CA SER A 339 16.69 -13.23 5.64
C SER A 339 17.42 -13.35 4.30
N HIS A 340 17.45 -12.27 3.50
CA HIS A 340 18.12 -12.27 2.22
C HIS A 340 19.57 -11.80 2.37
N PRO A 341 20.56 -12.60 1.92
CA PRO A 341 21.95 -12.16 1.91
C PRO A 341 22.07 -10.94 0.99
N SER A 342 22.86 -9.94 1.42
CA SER A 342 23.28 -8.88 0.52
C SER A 342 23.92 -9.52 -0.72
N SER A 343 23.27 -9.38 -1.88
CA SER A 343 23.89 -9.86 -3.13
C SER A 343 25.06 -8.94 -3.48
N ILE A 344 26.21 -9.25 -2.90
CA ILE A 344 27.48 -8.73 -3.41
C ILE A 344 27.76 -9.55 -4.67
N ARG A 345 27.52 -8.99 -5.84
CA ARG A 345 28.16 -9.42 -7.09
C ARG A 345 29.29 -8.49 -7.42
#